data_5fe89ba933fdd4ba6da82c0f0937ba0a
#
_entry.id   5fe89ba933fdd4ba6da82c0f0937ba0a
#
_cell.length_a   1.000
_cell.length_b   1.000
_cell.length_c   1.000
_cell.angle_alpha   90.00
_cell.angle_beta   90.00
_cell.angle_gamma   90.00
#
_symmetry.space_group_name_H-M   'P 1'
#
loop_
_entity.id
_entity.type
_entity.pdbx_description
1 polymer ?
#
loop_
_entity_poly.entity_id
_entity_poly.type
_entity_poly.pdbx_seq_one_letter_code
_entity_poly.pdbx_strand_id
1 'polypeptide(L)'
;MVDKEIIIIIKDYLKILEDKGLHISKAYLYGSQAKGVASKDSDIDLMLISPLFDDNADKYAGIIWFSASEVSYKLEPMTVGEKKFLSDIYSPLIGLVKREGIEIAA
;
A
#
# COMPACT_ATOMS: atom_id res chain seq x y z
N MET A 1 -6.44 2.43 17.03
CA MET A 1 -6.71 1.07 16.51
C MET A 1 -7.30 1.14 15.12
N VAL A 2 -6.83 0.28 14.22
CA VAL A 2 -7.31 0.29 12.83
C VAL A 2 -8.68 -0.38 12.75
N ASP A 3 -9.58 0.24 11.98
CA ASP A 3 -10.91 -0.28 11.73
C ASP A 3 -10.83 -1.62 10.97
N LYS A 4 -11.63 -2.58 11.40
CA LYS A 4 -11.69 -3.90 10.74
C LYS A 4 -12.08 -3.82 9.28
N GLU A 5 -12.98 -2.91 8.92
CA GLU A 5 -13.41 -2.73 7.52
C GLU A 5 -12.25 -2.28 6.65
N ILE A 6 -11.36 -1.44 7.17
CA ILE A 6 -10.17 -0.98 6.45
C ILE A 6 -9.24 -2.15 6.18
N ILE A 7 -9.04 -3.01 7.15
CA ILE A 7 -8.20 -4.21 6.98
C ILE A 7 -8.78 -5.13 5.91
N ILE A 8 -10.11 -5.33 5.90
CA ILE A 8 -10.77 -6.16 4.89
C ILE A 8 -10.58 -5.57 3.50
N ILE A 9 -10.77 -4.27 3.36
CA ILE A 9 -10.57 -3.57 2.06
C ILE A 9 -9.14 -3.81 1.56
N ILE A 10 -8.15 -3.63 2.43
CA ILE A 10 -6.75 -3.81 2.05
C ILE A 10 -6.47 -5.26 1.64
N LYS A 11 -6.96 -6.22 2.41
CA LYS A 11 -6.75 -7.65 2.09
C LYS A 11 -7.41 -8.05 0.79
N ASP A 12 -8.61 -7.56 0.53
CA ASP A 12 -9.30 -7.81 -0.74
C ASP A 12 -8.50 -7.26 -1.91
N TYR A 13 -7.97 -6.05 -1.76
CA TYR A 13 -7.14 -5.43 -2.78
C TYR A 13 -5.85 -6.23 -3.03
N LEU A 14 -5.15 -6.62 -1.97
CA LEU A 14 -3.92 -7.40 -2.10
C LEU A 14 -4.18 -8.74 -2.80
N LYS A 15 -5.32 -9.38 -2.51
CA LYS A 15 -5.69 -10.63 -3.17
C LYS A 15 -5.93 -10.42 -4.66
N ILE A 16 -6.61 -9.34 -5.04
CA ILE A 16 -6.85 -9.02 -6.45
C ILE A 16 -5.50 -8.83 -7.19
N LEU A 17 -4.56 -8.10 -6.60
CA LEU A 17 -3.25 -7.89 -7.20
C LEU A 17 -2.52 -9.22 -7.39
N GLU A 18 -2.55 -10.08 -6.39
CA GLU A 18 -1.91 -11.40 -6.50
C GLU A 18 -2.57 -12.25 -7.58
N ASP A 19 -3.91 -12.27 -7.65
CA ASP A 19 -4.65 -13.01 -8.67
C ASP A 19 -4.33 -12.51 -10.08
N LYS A 20 -3.95 -11.24 -10.22
CA LYS A 20 -3.52 -10.65 -11.48
C LYS A 20 -2.03 -10.87 -11.78
N GLY A 21 -1.33 -11.62 -10.93
CA GLY A 21 0.05 -11.97 -11.13
C GLY A 21 1.07 -10.96 -10.58
N LEU A 22 0.63 -10.00 -9.78
CA LEU A 22 1.53 -9.03 -9.15
C LEU A 22 1.89 -9.52 -7.75
N HIS A 23 3.13 -9.96 -7.58
CA HIS A 23 3.63 -10.36 -6.28
C HIS A 23 4.00 -9.13 -5.45
N ILE A 24 3.27 -8.88 -4.38
CA ILE A 24 3.56 -7.80 -3.44
C ILE A 24 4.28 -8.40 -2.22
N SER A 25 5.52 -8.00 -2.01
CA SER A 25 6.34 -8.54 -0.92
C SER A 25 5.83 -8.11 0.44
N LYS A 26 5.49 -6.83 0.58
CA LYS A 26 4.95 -6.25 1.80
C LYS A 26 4.00 -5.11 1.47
N ALA A 27 3.04 -4.88 2.35
CA ALA A 27 2.13 -3.75 2.26
C ALA A 27 2.02 -3.11 3.64
N TYR A 28 2.10 -1.78 3.67
CA TYR A 28 2.02 -1.01 4.91
C TYR A 28 0.91 0.02 4.84
N LEU A 29 0.03 -0.01 5.83
CA LEU A 29 -0.94 1.07 6.05
C LEU A 29 -0.23 2.18 6.81
N TYR A 30 -0.40 3.43 6.35
CA TYR A 30 0.18 4.59 7.01
C TYR A 30 -0.81 5.76 6.97
N GLY A 31 -0.41 6.91 7.52
CA GLY A 31 -1.28 8.07 7.55
C GLY A 31 -2.38 7.98 8.61
N SER A 32 -3.48 8.68 8.40
CA SER A 32 -4.53 8.82 9.41
C SER A 32 -5.19 7.50 9.80
N GLN A 33 -5.37 6.59 8.85
CA GLN A 33 -5.98 5.27 9.14
C GLN A 33 -5.09 4.44 10.08
N ALA A 34 -3.77 4.51 9.89
CA ALA A 34 -2.84 3.78 10.75
C ALA A 34 -2.81 4.34 12.16
N LYS A 35 -3.00 5.65 12.30
CA LYS A 35 -3.01 6.33 13.61
C LYS A 35 -4.34 6.22 14.35
N GLY A 36 -5.38 5.71 13.69
CA GLY A 36 -6.71 5.63 14.29
C GLY A 36 -7.41 6.97 14.45
N VAL A 37 -6.96 8.00 13.73
CA VAL A 37 -7.55 9.35 13.79
C VAL A 37 -8.30 9.70 12.51
N ALA A 38 -8.52 8.72 11.65
CA ALA A 38 -9.21 8.92 10.39
C ALA A 38 -10.69 9.25 10.59
N SER A 39 -11.21 10.12 9.74
CA SER A 39 -12.64 10.33 9.61
C SER A 39 -13.22 9.29 8.64
N LYS A 40 -14.55 9.28 8.52
CA LYS A 40 -15.27 8.39 7.62
C LYS A 40 -14.79 8.51 6.17
N ASP A 41 -14.40 9.71 5.75
CA ASP A 41 -14.03 10.00 4.37
C ASP A 41 -12.51 10.05 4.14
N SER A 42 -11.71 9.66 5.13
CA SER A 42 -10.26 9.67 4.98
C SER A 42 -9.78 8.63 3.99
N ASP A 43 -8.74 8.99 3.22
CA ASP A 43 -8.08 8.07 2.31
C ASP A 43 -7.41 6.93 3.07
N ILE A 44 -7.23 5.81 2.36
CA ILE A 44 -6.49 4.66 2.87
C ILE A 44 -5.11 4.68 2.21
N ASP A 45 -4.13 5.24 2.90
CA ASP A 45 -2.76 5.35 2.40
C ASP A 45 -2.06 4.00 2.55
N LEU A 46 -1.74 3.37 1.43
CA LEU A 46 -1.18 2.03 1.41
C LEU A 46 0.11 2.02 0.58
N MET A 47 1.23 1.63 1.19
CA MET A 47 2.49 1.47 0.49
C MET A 47 2.66 0.01 0.08
N LEU A 48 2.84 -0.22 -1.22
CA LEU A 48 3.04 -1.55 -1.79
C LEU A 48 4.52 -1.72 -2.13
N ILE A 49 5.15 -2.72 -1.54
CA ILE A 49 6.57 -3.02 -1.75
C ILE A 49 6.68 -4.26 -2.63
N SER A 50 7.40 -4.15 -3.73
CA SER A 50 7.61 -5.28 -4.64
C SER A 50 8.88 -5.09 -5.46
N PRO A 51 9.62 -6.18 -5.77
CA PRO A 51 10.73 -6.10 -6.72
C PRO A 51 10.27 -5.69 -8.13
N LEU A 52 9.00 -5.87 -8.46
CA LEU A 52 8.43 -5.43 -9.74
C LEU A 52 8.55 -3.92 -9.94
N PHE A 53 8.58 -3.16 -8.84
CA PHE A 53 8.61 -1.69 -8.89
C PHE A 53 10.04 -1.12 -8.89
N ASP A 54 11.07 -1.97 -8.79
CA ASP A 54 12.47 -1.51 -8.76
C ASP A 54 12.93 -0.96 -10.11
N ASP A 55 12.49 -1.59 -11.21
CA ASP A 55 13.01 -1.23 -12.54
C ASP A 55 12.02 -0.42 -13.38
N ASN A 56 10.74 -0.69 -13.30
CA ASN A 56 9.75 -0.05 -14.17
C ASN A 56 8.38 0.04 -13.48
N ALA A 57 8.30 0.86 -12.45
CA ALA A 57 7.06 1.05 -11.69
C ALA A 57 5.90 1.54 -12.57
N ASP A 58 6.18 2.39 -13.55
CA ASP A 58 5.15 2.95 -14.43
C ASP A 58 4.41 1.90 -15.23
N LYS A 59 5.07 0.79 -15.53
CA LYS A 59 4.45 -0.33 -16.26
C LYS A 59 3.23 -0.87 -15.53
N TYR A 60 3.23 -0.81 -14.20
CA TYR A 60 2.18 -1.40 -13.38
C TYR A 60 1.18 -0.37 -12.86
N ALA A 61 1.39 0.92 -13.11
CA ALA A 61 0.55 1.98 -12.54
C ALA A 61 -0.93 1.80 -12.88
N GLY A 62 -1.24 1.47 -14.14
CA GLY A 62 -2.63 1.29 -14.56
C GLY A 62 -3.34 0.17 -13.80
N ILE A 63 -2.70 -1.00 -13.71
CA ILE A 63 -3.32 -2.15 -13.03
C ILE A 63 -3.43 -1.91 -11.52
N ILE A 64 -2.45 -1.24 -10.93
CA ILE A 64 -2.45 -0.90 -9.50
C ILE A 64 -3.65 -0.01 -9.17
N TRP A 65 -3.84 1.06 -9.93
CA TRP A 65 -4.93 2.01 -9.68
C TRP A 65 -6.30 1.46 -10.08
N PHE A 66 -6.39 0.76 -11.21
CA PHE A 66 -7.65 0.14 -11.64
C PHE A 66 -8.12 -0.89 -10.61
N SER A 67 -7.21 -1.74 -10.14
CA SER A 67 -7.55 -2.75 -9.13
C SER A 67 -7.99 -2.11 -7.81
N ALA A 68 -7.36 -1.01 -7.41
CA ALA A 68 -7.79 -0.27 -6.22
C ALA A 68 -9.23 0.21 -6.39
N SER A 69 -9.58 0.76 -7.55
CA SER A 69 -10.92 1.26 -7.82
C SER A 69 -11.99 0.17 -7.77
N GLU A 70 -11.62 -1.07 -8.05
CA GLU A 70 -12.55 -2.20 -7.97
C GLU A 70 -12.96 -2.52 -6.53
N VAL A 71 -12.16 -2.11 -5.56
CA VAL A 71 -12.42 -2.41 -4.15
C VAL A 71 -12.95 -1.19 -3.41
N SER A 72 -12.25 -0.06 -3.49
CA SER A 72 -12.65 1.16 -2.79
C SER A 72 -12.00 2.39 -3.41
N TYR A 73 -12.79 3.44 -3.62
CA TYR A 73 -12.28 4.73 -4.10
C TYR A 73 -11.35 5.41 -3.08
N LYS A 74 -11.36 4.95 -1.84
CA LYS A 74 -10.51 5.52 -0.77
C LYS A 74 -9.07 5.04 -0.83
N LEU A 75 -8.80 3.93 -1.52
CA LEU A 75 -7.46 3.39 -1.62
C LEU A 75 -6.53 4.33 -2.40
N GLU A 76 -5.42 4.68 -1.76
CA GLU A 76 -4.35 5.51 -2.32
C GLU A 76 -3.06 4.69 -2.33
N PRO A 77 -2.85 3.84 -3.35
CA PRO A 77 -1.66 3.00 -3.39
C PRO A 77 -0.42 3.80 -3.79
N MET A 78 0.68 3.56 -3.07
CA MET A 78 2.00 4.09 -3.39
C MET A 78 2.92 2.90 -3.64
N THR A 79 3.47 2.80 -4.84
CA THR A 79 4.36 1.70 -5.20
C THR A 79 5.81 2.08 -4.88
N VAL A 80 6.54 1.16 -4.25
CA VAL A 80 7.94 1.35 -3.90
C VAL A 80 8.69 0.05 -4.22
N GLY A 81 9.84 0.17 -4.90
CA GLY A 81 10.69 -0.98 -5.17
C GLY A 81 11.22 -1.59 -3.88
N GLU A 82 11.40 -2.90 -3.88
CA GLU A 82 11.87 -3.62 -2.70
C GLU A 82 13.28 -3.18 -2.29
N LYS A 83 14.19 -3.03 -3.27
CA LYS A 83 15.55 -2.58 -3.00
C LYS A 83 15.56 -1.15 -2.45
N LYS A 84 14.76 -0.28 -3.05
CA LYS A 84 14.64 1.10 -2.60
C LYS A 84 14.12 1.17 -1.17
N PHE A 85 13.09 0.41 -0.85
CA PHE A 85 12.54 0.40 0.50
C PHE A 85 13.59 -0.01 1.54
N LEU A 86 14.38 -1.04 1.22
CA LEU A 86 15.39 -1.55 2.14
C LEU A 86 16.58 -0.60 2.32
N SER A 87 17.01 0.08 1.26
CA SER A 87 18.25 0.87 1.26
C SER A 87 18.08 2.37 1.38
N ASP A 88 16.90 2.91 1.11
CA ASP A 88 16.68 4.35 1.12
C ASP A 88 16.69 4.91 2.54
N ILE A 89 17.53 5.91 2.77
CA ILE A 89 17.65 6.61 4.06
C ILE A 89 17.26 8.10 3.94
N TYR A 90 16.89 8.54 2.76
CA TYR A 90 16.60 9.96 2.50
C TYR A 90 15.12 10.28 2.35
N SER A 91 14.31 9.33 1.89
CA SER A 91 12.89 9.57 1.67
C SER A 91 12.14 9.77 2.99
N PRO A 92 11.53 10.95 3.21
CA PRO A 92 10.71 11.16 4.40
C PRO A 92 9.54 10.19 4.49
N LEU A 93 8.93 9.85 3.36
CA LEU A 93 7.78 8.94 3.33
C LEU A 93 8.17 7.52 3.71
N ILE A 94 9.26 7.00 3.13
CA ILE A 94 9.74 5.66 3.47
C ILE A 94 10.13 5.62 4.95
N GLY A 95 10.80 6.65 5.44
CA GLY A 95 11.16 6.75 6.86
C GLY A 95 9.92 6.74 7.76
N LEU A 96 8.88 7.48 7.39
CA LEU A 96 7.63 7.50 8.13
C LEU A 96 7.01 6.11 8.19
N VAL A 97 6.93 5.41 7.06
CA VAL A 97 6.34 4.07 6.99
C VAL A 97 7.13 3.09 7.85
N LYS A 98 8.46 3.16 7.83
CA LYS A 98 9.30 2.28 8.66
C LYS A 98 9.08 2.49 10.15
N ARG A 99 8.78 3.73 10.57
CA ARG A 99 8.56 4.05 11.99
C ARG A 99 7.13 3.80 12.44
N GLU A 100 6.14 4.16 11.61
CA GLU A 100 4.75 4.24 12.03
C GLU A 100 3.80 3.36 11.20
N GLY A 101 4.27 2.79 10.09
CA GLY A 101 3.44 1.98 9.22
C GLY A 101 3.02 0.67 9.89
N ILE A 102 1.83 0.20 9.55
CA ILE A 102 1.31 -1.06 10.03
C ILE A 102 1.35 -2.05 8.87
N GLU A 103 2.14 -3.11 9.01
CA GLU A 103 2.23 -4.14 7.99
C GLU A 103 0.92 -4.95 7.94
N ILE A 104 0.38 -5.09 6.73
CA ILE A 104 -0.83 -5.88 6.49
C ILE A 104 -0.42 -7.13 5.72
N ALA A 105 -0.57 -8.29 6.34
CA ALA A 105 -0.29 -9.56 5.69
C ALA A 105 -1.43 -9.93 4.73
N ALA A 106 -1.06 -10.43 3.57
CA ALA A 106 -2.04 -10.88 2.58
C ALA A 106 -2.74 -12.16 3.03
#